data_7cf3834d6d6756201a2486ef9950f9ed
#
_entry.id   7cf3834d6d6756201a2486ef9950f9ed
#
_cell.length_a   1.000
_cell.length_b   1.000
_cell.length_c   1.000
_cell.angle_alpha   90.00
_cell.angle_beta   90.00
_cell.angle_gamma   90.00
#
_symmetry.space_group_name_H-M   'P 1'
#
loop_
_entity.id
_entity.type
_entity.pdbx_description
1 polymer ?
#
loop_
_entity_poly.entity_id
_entity_poly.type
_entity_poly.pdbx_seq_one_letter_code
_entity_poly.pdbx_strand_id
1 'polypeptide(L)'
;MKKVLSLVLVFALALTMGLVAFAETEDRVTISVMGVDWGYGPSADSAMERYWEDLFDVNMDIEWVNYNDYNEKVNAMIIAGSQPDVIQVNKNDGAYYYPVFTQAIDNGQFLDLTPYLYGEDGLIAGNAVFQGWSQSMWDQATYKGGIYILPRSKAEIAQQSGITVRRDLMKKYGFEDEPETMEELKDWLIALSNAATEGEGEKIYALDFYGDIINNARTTAFAVAFTGQMDWGYDEDGNFEYICFDKNYINFLNWMKDLYDAGVLDPEFALSNSDTSKWKGGRSVAYLTAWYNWNQSADLVTNRIFDKVCPDTYEAWCLMPVEGDNGIVISANSSDIDSCIAISARVAEDEAKLAKIFQVFCATEEEYPGYNLVMSDGVEGIHYAVLEDGSLDKKGPDNVYGQARTEGYVGAWNQIFLKTDADQITSKFMRSGAQRASDENIQRARDIRAVLAAYLDETGLGFSNQNKFSATYNESWTNIVSDTNANITKYIMGEISADEWNAFVESVVNGADYQAIIAEYAAN
;
A
#
# COMPACT_ATOMS: atom_id res chain seq x y z
N MET A 1 -11.76 -0.90 46.62
CA MET A 1 -11.41 -2.34 46.73
C MET A 1 -11.61 -3.11 45.44
N LYS A 2 -12.55 -2.78 44.55
CA LYS A 2 -12.72 -3.49 43.23
C LYS A 2 -11.68 -3.15 42.16
N LYS A 3 -11.03 -1.98 42.21
CA LYS A 3 -9.98 -1.58 41.25
C LYS A 3 -8.59 -2.14 41.55
N VAL A 4 -8.35 -2.59 42.78
CA VAL A 4 -7.07 -3.20 43.17
C VAL A 4 -7.06 -4.69 42.83
N LEU A 5 -8.23 -5.33 42.73
CA LEU A 5 -8.33 -6.74 42.37
C LEU A 5 -8.08 -7.03 40.88
N SER A 6 -8.41 -6.05 40.01
CA SER A 6 -8.15 -6.17 38.57
C SER A 6 -6.65 -6.08 38.22
N LEU A 7 -5.93 -5.21 38.92
CA LEU A 7 -4.47 -5.07 38.68
C LEU A 7 -3.68 -6.30 39.18
N VAL A 8 -4.16 -6.96 40.21
CA VAL A 8 -3.50 -8.17 40.76
C VAL A 8 -3.75 -9.40 39.87
N LEU A 9 -4.89 -9.44 39.15
CA LEU A 9 -5.16 -10.54 38.21
C LEU A 9 -4.31 -10.44 36.95
N VAL A 10 -4.09 -9.23 36.44
CA VAL A 10 -3.22 -9.00 35.25
C VAL A 10 -1.75 -9.31 35.61
N PHE A 11 -1.28 -8.94 36.80
CA PHE A 11 0.07 -9.29 37.25
C PHE A 11 0.23 -10.79 37.56
N ALA A 12 -0.83 -11.50 37.95
CA ALA A 12 -0.77 -12.94 38.18
C ALA A 12 -0.74 -13.76 36.89
N LEU A 13 -1.36 -13.27 35.80
CA LEU A 13 -1.24 -13.88 34.47
C LEU A 13 0.16 -13.64 33.85
N ALA A 14 0.75 -12.46 34.04
CA ALA A 14 2.09 -12.17 33.54
C ALA A 14 3.20 -12.97 34.25
N LEU A 15 3.02 -13.34 35.52
CA LEU A 15 3.98 -14.17 36.25
C LEU A 15 3.85 -15.68 35.98
N THR A 16 2.75 -16.14 35.37
CA THR A 16 2.60 -17.56 34.99
C THR A 16 3.15 -17.87 33.59
N MET A 17 3.43 -16.86 32.75
CA MET A 17 4.08 -17.06 31.43
C MET A 17 5.61 -17.26 31.54
N GLY A 18 6.21 -17.11 32.71
CA GLY A 18 7.67 -17.23 32.89
C GLY A 18 8.19 -18.66 33.14
N LEU A 19 7.35 -19.68 33.13
CA LEU A 19 7.75 -21.07 33.38
C LEU A 19 6.87 -22.06 32.60
N VAL A 20 6.78 -21.92 31.29
CA VAL A 20 6.35 -23.05 30.45
C VAL A 20 7.62 -23.74 29.97
N ALA A 21 7.94 -24.82 30.65
CA ALA A 21 8.90 -25.80 30.19
C ALA A 21 8.48 -26.28 28.80
N PHE A 22 9.40 -26.39 27.90
CA PHE A 22 9.29 -27.03 26.60
C PHE A 22 8.56 -28.39 26.77
N ALA A 23 7.26 -28.41 26.52
CA ALA A 23 6.51 -29.63 26.29
C ALA A 23 6.62 -29.95 24.81
N GLU A 24 6.97 -31.18 24.51
CA GLU A 24 7.10 -31.71 23.17
C GLU A 24 5.87 -31.38 22.31
N THR A 25 6.10 -30.78 21.16
CA THR A 25 5.12 -30.25 20.21
C THR A 25 4.53 -31.33 19.29
N GLU A 26 4.50 -32.60 19.69
CA GLU A 26 4.14 -33.73 18.83
C GLU A 26 2.64 -33.82 18.42
N ASP A 27 1.74 -33.04 19.02
CA ASP A 27 0.29 -33.12 18.74
C ASP A 27 -0.31 -31.86 18.08
N ARG A 28 0.46 -30.82 17.79
CA ARG A 28 -0.08 -29.60 17.16
C ARG A 28 -0.38 -29.83 15.67
N VAL A 29 -1.52 -29.31 15.22
CA VAL A 29 -1.84 -29.31 13.78
C VAL A 29 -0.83 -28.46 13.03
N THR A 30 -0.19 -29.02 12.00
CA THR A 30 0.72 -28.26 11.13
C THR A 30 -0.04 -27.65 9.96
N ILE A 31 0.10 -26.34 9.77
CA ILE A 31 -0.47 -25.58 8.65
C ILE A 31 0.65 -25.14 7.74
N SER A 32 0.64 -25.60 6.50
CA SER A 32 1.61 -25.15 5.48
C SER A 32 1.12 -23.90 4.77
N VAL A 33 1.98 -22.88 4.66
CA VAL A 33 1.62 -21.56 4.13
C VAL A 33 2.67 -21.07 3.14
N MET A 34 2.25 -20.39 2.09
CA MET A 34 3.16 -19.62 1.23
C MET A 34 2.79 -18.13 1.32
N GLY A 35 3.74 -17.32 1.78
CA GLY A 35 3.61 -15.88 1.94
C GLY A 35 4.63 -15.10 1.13
N VAL A 36 4.33 -13.83 0.87
CA VAL A 36 5.21 -12.91 0.13
C VAL A 36 6.23 -12.28 1.06
N ASP A 37 7.51 -12.37 0.67
CA ASP A 37 8.59 -11.59 1.27
C ASP A 37 8.81 -10.30 0.46
N TRP A 38 8.51 -9.16 1.08
CA TRP A 38 8.75 -7.83 0.54
C TRP A 38 10.18 -7.32 0.77
N GLY A 39 11.14 -8.23 0.95
CA GLY A 39 12.55 -7.91 1.19
C GLY A 39 12.95 -7.91 2.67
N TYR A 40 12.07 -8.42 3.55
CA TYR A 40 12.28 -8.53 4.99
C TYR A 40 11.73 -9.87 5.51
N GLY A 41 11.91 -10.94 4.73
CA GLY A 41 11.36 -12.26 5.04
C GLY A 41 11.71 -12.71 6.45
N PRO A 42 10.73 -13.21 7.22
CA PRO A 42 11.00 -13.81 8.51
C PRO A 42 11.99 -14.95 8.38
N SER A 43 12.94 -15.03 9.32
CA SER A 43 13.69 -16.25 9.50
C SER A 43 12.78 -17.35 10.03
N ALA A 44 13.02 -18.59 9.64
CA ALA A 44 12.38 -19.73 10.26
C ALA A 44 12.58 -19.69 11.78
N ASP A 45 11.55 -20.08 12.52
CA ASP A 45 11.55 -20.06 13.99
C ASP A 45 11.76 -18.64 14.58
N SER A 46 11.18 -17.63 13.92
CA SER A 46 11.19 -16.25 14.41
C SER A 46 10.37 -16.09 15.70
N ALA A 47 10.62 -15.01 16.45
CA ALA A 47 9.83 -14.72 17.64
C ALA A 47 8.35 -14.51 17.34
N MET A 48 8.04 -13.97 16.16
CA MET A 48 6.65 -13.81 15.70
C MET A 48 6.01 -15.15 15.38
N GLU A 49 6.73 -16.05 14.71
CA GLU A 49 6.26 -17.39 14.39
C GLU A 49 5.92 -18.17 15.65
N ARG A 50 6.86 -18.25 16.61
CA ARG A 50 6.61 -18.89 17.90
C ARG A 50 5.43 -18.29 18.65
N TYR A 51 5.29 -16.94 18.61
CA TYR A 51 4.16 -16.27 19.25
C TYR A 51 2.82 -16.73 18.68
N TRP A 52 2.71 -16.79 17.35
CA TRP A 52 1.47 -17.23 16.69
C TRP A 52 1.23 -18.71 16.88
N GLU A 53 2.26 -19.55 16.81
CA GLU A 53 2.16 -20.98 17.08
C GLU A 53 1.65 -21.27 18.50
N ASP A 54 2.18 -20.55 19.48
CA ASP A 54 1.76 -20.70 20.88
C ASP A 54 0.35 -20.13 21.12
N LEU A 55 0.01 -19.00 20.50
CA LEU A 55 -1.31 -18.38 20.66
C LEU A 55 -2.43 -19.28 20.13
N PHE A 56 -2.20 -19.88 18.96
CA PHE A 56 -3.22 -20.67 18.26
C PHE A 56 -3.09 -22.18 18.49
N ASP A 57 -2.06 -22.62 19.18
CA ASP A 57 -1.75 -24.04 19.39
C ASP A 57 -1.66 -24.82 18.06
N VAL A 58 -0.78 -24.34 17.16
CA VAL A 58 -0.49 -24.89 15.84
C VAL A 58 1.02 -24.90 15.59
N ASN A 59 1.46 -25.64 14.57
CA ASN A 59 2.77 -25.44 13.94
C ASN A 59 2.56 -24.76 12.59
N MET A 60 3.38 -23.77 12.26
CA MET A 60 3.29 -23.02 11.01
C MET A 60 4.51 -23.34 10.13
N ASP A 61 4.30 -24.07 9.04
CA ASP A 61 5.33 -24.33 8.03
C ASP A 61 5.19 -23.27 6.92
N ILE A 62 5.89 -22.13 7.07
CA ILE A 62 5.73 -20.99 6.18
C ILE A 62 6.92 -20.87 5.23
N GLU A 63 6.65 -20.90 3.95
CA GLU A 63 7.61 -20.52 2.93
C GLU A 63 7.40 -19.06 2.51
N TRP A 64 8.36 -18.18 2.88
CA TRP A 64 8.41 -16.81 2.44
C TRP A 64 9.15 -16.69 1.11
N VAL A 65 8.48 -16.18 0.08
CA VAL A 65 9.03 -16.06 -1.27
C VAL A 65 9.16 -14.59 -1.65
N ASN A 66 10.34 -14.20 -2.17
CA ASN A 66 10.56 -12.82 -2.62
C ASN A 66 9.46 -12.39 -3.60
N TYR A 67 8.98 -11.17 -3.44
CA TYR A 67 7.82 -10.67 -4.16
C TYR A 67 7.99 -10.70 -5.70
N ASN A 68 9.23 -10.53 -6.20
CA ASN A 68 9.52 -10.60 -7.64
C ASN A 68 9.34 -12.01 -8.22
N ASP A 69 9.56 -13.05 -7.40
CA ASP A 69 9.52 -14.46 -7.82
C ASP A 69 8.21 -15.14 -7.41
N TYR A 70 7.42 -14.47 -6.58
CA TYR A 70 6.26 -15.08 -5.91
C TYR A 70 5.22 -15.63 -6.88
N ASN A 71 4.76 -14.80 -7.82
CA ASN A 71 3.71 -15.20 -8.77
C ASN A 71 4.16 -16.35 -9.67
N GLU A 72 5.41 -16.35 -10.12
CA GLU A 72 5.94 -17.46 -10.92
C GLU A 72 5.96 -18.76 -10.12
N LYS A 73 6.46 -18.72 -8.89
CA LYS A 73 6.54 -19.88 -8.02
C LYS A 73 5.18 -20.44 -7.64
N VAL A 74 4.26 -19.58 -7.19
CA VAL A 74 2.91 -20.01 -6.79
C VAL A 74 2.16 -20.60 -7.98
N ASN A 75 2.28 -20.01 -9.18
CA ASN A 75 1.67 -20.53 -10.38
C ASN A 75 2.20 -21.93 -10.75
N ALA A 76 3.52 -22.13 -10.65
CA ALA A 76 4.12 -23.44 -10.90
C ALA A 76 3.58 -24.51 -9.92
N MET A 77 3.42 -24.18 -8.65
CA MET A 77 2.86 -25.10 -7.65
C MET A 77 1.36 -25.39 -7.88
N ILE A 78 0.58 -24.37 -8.24
CA ILE A 78 -0.84 -24.54 -8.61
C ILE A 78 -0.98 -25.46 -9.81
N ILE A 79 -0.19 -25.26 -10.87
CA ILE A 79 -0.20 -26.11 -12.07
C ILE A 79 0.18 -27.56 -11.72
N ALA A 80 1.12 -27.74 -10.80
CA ALA A 80 1.55 -29.06 -10.33
C ALA A 80 0.57 -29.70 -9.33
N GLY A 81 -0.43 -28.97 -8.81
CA GLY A 81 -1.33 -29.44 -7.75
C GLY A 81 -0.62 -29.65 -6.40
N SER A 82 0.49 -28.94 -6.18
CA SER A 82 1.34 -29.09 -4.99
C SER A 82 1.35 -27.85 -4.09
N GLN A 83 0.34 -26.97 -4.23
CA GLN A 83 0.19 -25.79 -3.40
C GLN A 83 0.03 -26.18 -1.91
N PRO A 84 0.52 -25.35 -0.95
CA PRO A 84 0.37 -25.59 0.47
C PRO A 84 -1.10 -25.48 0.92
N ASP A 85 -1.38 -25.62 2.22
CA ASP A 85 -2.73 -25.51 2.76
C ASP A 85 -3.33 -24.13 2.54
N VAL A 86 -2.50 -23.08 2.71
CA VAL A 86 -2.88 -21.69 2.50
C VAL A 86 -1.84 -20.99 1.61
N ILE A 87 -2.31 -20.25 0.62
CA ILE A 87 -1.47 -19.38 -0.19
C ILE A 87 -1.93 -17.93 -0.05
N GLN A 88 -0.99 -17.00 -0.05
CA GLN A 88 -1.31 -15.59 -0.30
C GLN A 88 -1.61 -15.42 -1.79
N VAL A 89 -2.69 -14.75 -2.13
CA VAL A 89 -3.06 -14.47 -3.52
C VAL A 89 -2.77 -13.00 -3.80
N ASN A 90 -1.83 -12.76 -4.71
CA ASN A 90 -1.54 -11.43 -5.21
C ASN A 90 -2.25 -11.20 -6.54
N LYS A 91 -2.50 -9.94 -6.87
CA LYS A 91 -2.93 -9.59 -8.23
C LYS A 91 -1.87 -10.04 -9.24
N ASN A 92 -2.31 -10.65 -10.30
CA ASN A 92 -1.53 -10.87 -11.51
C ASN A 92 -2.25 -10.17 -12.65
N ASP A 93 -1.54 -9.30 -13.37
CA ASP A 93 -2.10 -8.44 -14.41
C ASP A 93 -3.37 -7.66 -13.94
N GLY A 94 -3.33 -7.17 -12.70
CA GLY A 94 -4.41 -6.37 -12.12
C GLY A 94 -5.57 -7.15 -11.49
N ALA A 95 -5.65 -8.47 -11.66
CA ALA A 95 -6.75 -9.30 -11.16
C ALA A 95 -6.31 -10.31 -10.10
N TYR A 96 -7.15 -10.58 -9.08
CA TYR A 96 -6.96 -11.69 -8.15
C TYR A 96 -7.33 -13.03 -8.82
N TYR A 97 -8.36 -13.04 -9.65
CA TYR A 97 -8.82 -14.21 -10.39
C TYR A 97 -8.19 -14.25 -11.79
N TYR A 98 -6.88 -14.48 -11.86
CA TYR A 98 -6.13 -14.62 -13.10
C TYR A 98 -6.20 -16.07 -13.68
N PRO A 99 -5.87 -16.28 -14.96
CA PRO A 99 -6.17 -17.55 -15.66
C PRO A 99 -5.69 -18.83 -14.97
N VAL A 100 -4.47 -18.86 -14.43
CA VAL A 100 -3.94 -20.05 -13.74
C VAL A 100 -4.75 -20.36 -12.48
N PHE A 101 -5.09 -19.33 -11.70
CA PHE A 101 -5.84 -19.49 -10.47
C PHE A 101 -7.29 -19.90 -10.73
N THR A 102 -7.97 -19.27 -11.71
CA THR A 102 -9.35 -19.62 -12.07
C THR A 102 -9.47 -21.03 -12.62
N GLN A 103 -8.48 -21.47 -13.44
CA GLN A 103 -8.45 -22.86 -13.91
C GLN A 103 -8.28 -23.85 -12.76
N ALA A 104 -7.47 -23.51 -11.77
CA ALA A 104 -7.30 -24.35 -10.59
C ALA A 104 -8.58 -24.44 -9.74
N ILE A 105 -9.31 -23.33 -9.60
CA ILE A 105 -10.64 -23.31 -8.96
C ILE A 105 -11.60 -24.20 -9.73
N ASP A 106 -11.70 -24.04 -11.03
CA ASP A 106 -12.59 -24.86 -11.89
C ASP A 106 -12.23 -26.37 -11.82
N ASN A 107 -10.98 -26.70 -11.53
CA ASN A 107 -10.50 -28.07 -11.32
C ASN A 107 -10.68 -28.54 -9.84
N GLY A 108 -11.27 -27.74 -8.96
CA GLY A 108 -11.53 -28.11 -7.57
C GLY A 108 -10.28 -28.13 -6.67
N GLN A 109 -9.21 -27.40 -7.01
CA GLN A 109 -7.99 -27.36 -6.21
C GLN A 109 -8.10 -26.40 -5.02
N PHE A 110 -9.01 -25.41 -5.06
CA PHE A 110 -9.24 -24.45 -3.99
C PHE A 110 -10.62 -24.61 -3.38
N LEU A 111 -10.70 -24.33 -2.09
CA LEU A 111 -11.92 -24.46 -1.29
C LEU A 111 -12.90 -23.33 -1.63
N ASP A 112 -14.16 -23.69 -1.93
CA ASP A 112 -15.26 -22.74 -1.91
C ASP A 112 -15.57 -22.36 -0.47
N LEU A 113 -15.33 -21.11 -0.11
CA LEU A 113 -15.51 -20.60 1.24
C LEU A 113 -16.96 -20.17 1.53
N THR A 114 -17.81 -20.09 0.52
CA THR A 114 -19.20 -19.62 0.64
C THR A 114 -19.97 -20.34 1.74
N PRO A 115 -19.93 -21.70 1.86
CA PRO A 115 -20.64 -22.41 2.93
C PRO A 115 -20.15 -22.10 4.35
N TYR A 116 -18.90 -21.65 4.49
CA TYR A 116 -18.28 -21.35 5.79
C TYR A 116 -18.46 -19.89 6.19
N LEU A 117 -18.71 -19.00 5.22
CA LEU A 117 -18.88 -17.58 5.44
C LEU A 117 -20.31 -17.22 5.86
N TYR A 118 -21.30 -17.87 5.26
CA TYR A 118 -22.72 -17.54 5.44
C TYR A 118 -23.45 -18.56 6.31
N GLY A 119 -24.50 -18.12 6.99
CA GLY A 119 -25.35 -18.91 7.87
C GLY A 119 -25.32 -18.43 9.31
N GLU A 120 -26.13 -19.05 10.20
CA GLU A 120 -26.20 -18.67 11.63
C GLU A 120 -24.86 -18.88 12.35
N ASP A 121 -24.13 -19.91 11.96
CA ASP A 121 -22.80 -20.26 12.50
C ASP A 121 -21.68 -19.88 11.55
N GLY A 122 -21.96 -19.05 10.53
CA GLY A 122 -20.97 -18.62 9.54
C GLY A 122 -19.98 -17.62 10.09
N LEU A 123 -18.78 -17.59 9.52
CA LEU A 123 -17.69 -16.71 9.95
C LEU A 123 -18.06 -15.22 9.93
N ILE A 124 -18.93 -14.79 8.98
CA ILE A 124 -19.39 -13.39 8.90
C ILE A 124 -20.19 -13.00 10.13
N ALA A 125 -21.08 -13.89 10.62
CA ALA A 125 -21.96 -13.58 11.73
C ALA A 125 -21.21 -13.34 13.05
N GLY A 126 -20.08 -14.03 13.23
CA GLY A 126 -19.23 -13.95 14.43
C GLY A 126 -18.01 -13.05 14.32
N ASN A 127 -17.73 -12.46 13.16
CA ASN A 127 -16.46 -11.78 12.90
C ASN A 127 -16.65 -10.34 12.40
N ALA A 128 -16.28 -9.36 13.26
CA ALA A 128 -16.42 -7.94 12.96
C ALA A 128 -15.60 -7.49 11.72
N VAL A 129 -14.51 -8.18 11.38
CA VAL A 129 -13.70 -7.88 10.19
C VAL A 129 -14.54 -8.08 8.94
N PHE A 130 -15.22 -9.22 8.81
CA PHE A 130 -16.06 -9.50 7.64
C PHE A 130 -17.28 -8.59 7.55
N GLN A 131 -17.84 -8.18 8.70
CA GLN A 131 -18.98 -7.24 8.75
C GLN A 131 -18.61 -5.85 8.24
N GLY A 132 -17.32 -5.46 8.34
CA GLY A 132 -16.80 -4.20 7.85
C GLY A 132 -16.44 -4.19 6.36
N TRP A 133 -16.54 -5.32 5.65
CA TRP A 133 -16.18 -5.35 4.24
C TRP A 133 -17.23 -4.68 3.35
N SER A 134 -16.74 -3.88 2.39
CA SER A 134 -17.59 -3.25 1.39
C SER A 134 -18.20 -4.28 0.43
N GLN A 135 -19.28 -3.89 -0.26
CA GLN A 135 -19.82 -4.71 -1.36
C GLN A 135 -18.77 -4.94 -2.44
N SER A 136 -17.94 -3.94 -2.74
CA SER A 136 -16.82 -4.04 -3.68
C SER A 136 -15.82 -5.14 -3.31
N MET A 137 -15.49 -5.29 -2.01
CA MET A 137 -14.62 -6.38 -1.55
C MET A 137 -15.25 -7.75 -1.79
N TRP A 138 -16.55 -7.90 -1.50
CA TRP A 138 -17.27 -9.14 -1.74
C TRP A 138 -17.37 -9.48 -3.23
N ASP A 139 -17.61 -8.47 -4.07
CA ASP A 139 -17.67 -8.64 -5.52
C ASP A 139 -16.30 -9.10 -6.06
N GLN A 140 -15.20 -8.47 -5.60
CA GLN A 140 -13.84 -8.86 -5.96
C GLN A 140 -13.43 -10.24 -5.41
N ALA A 141 -14.03 -10.70 -4.31
CA ALA A 141 -13.78 -12.03 -3.74
C ALA A 141 -14.61 -13.13 -4.40
N THR A 142 -15.58 -12.77 -5.26
CA THR A 142 -16.53 -13.70 -5.87
C THR A 142 -16.06 -14.13 -7.28
N TYR A 143 -16.06 -15.43 -7.53
CA TYR A 143 -15.82 -16.02 -8.85
C TYR A 143 -16.91 -17.05 -9.16
N LYS A 144 -17.66 -16.85 -10.27
CA LYS A 144 -18.78 -17.73 -10.70
C LYS A 144 -19.80 -18.03 -9.59
N GLY A 145 -20.02 -17.06 -8.69
CA GLY A 145 -20.97 -17.18 -7.57
C GLY A 145 -20.44 -17.86 -6.33
N GLY A 146 -19.19 -18.31 -6.30
CA GLY A 146 -18.47 -18.83 -5.13
C GLY A 146 -17.39 -17.87 -4.64
N ILE A 147 -17.00 -17.97 -3.38
CA ILE A 147 -15.93 -17.18 -2.77
C ILE A 147 -14.72 -18.09 -2.52
N TYR A 148 -13.59 -17.80 -3.15
CA TYR A 148 -12.38 -18.63 -3.09
C TYR A 148 -11.17 -17.92 -2.48
N ILE A 149 -11.33 -16.64 -2.16
CA ILE A 149 -10.31 -15.85 -1.47
C ILE A 149 -10.92 -15.16 -0.25
N LEU A 150 -10.14 -15.05 0.82
CA LEU A 150 -10.44 -14.19 1.95
C LEU A 150 -9.63 -12.91 1.78
N PRO A 151 -10.25 -11.80 1.40
CA PRO A 151 -9.56 -10.54 1.26
C PRO A 151 -9.19 -9.93 2.60
N ARG A 152 -8.07 -9.25 2.63
CA ARG A 152 -7.68 -8.36 3.70
C ARG A 152 -7.98 -6.93 3.28
N SER A 153 -8.71 -6.21 4.12
CA SER A 153 -9.07 -4.82 3.85
C SER A 153 -7.83 -3.92 3.80
N LYS A 154 -7.89 -2.95 2.91
CA LYS A 154 -6.95 -1.85 2.82
C LYS A 154 -7.55 -0.63 3.52
N ALA A 155 -6.95 -0.25 4.64
CA ALA A 155 -7.50 0.75 5.56
C ALA A 155 -7.71 2.14 4.95
N GLU A 156 -6.96 2.51 3.91
CA GLU A 156 -6.99 3.84 3.33
C GLU A 156 -7.07 3.77 1.81
N ILE A 157 -8.17 4.27 1.26
CA ILE A 157 -8.40 4.24 -0.20
C ILE A 157 -7.47 5.22 -0.90
N ALA A 158 -7.32 6.46 -0.40
CA ALA A 158 -6.46 7.50 -0.97
C ALA A 158 -5.01 7.40 -0.49
N GLN A 159 -4.23 6.47 -1.00
CA GLN A 159 -2.90 6.17 -0.46
C GLN A 159 -1.76 7.08 -0.94
N GLN A 160 -1.72 7.41 -2.21
CA GLN A 160 -0.58 8.12 -2.82
C GLN A 160 -0.89 9.60 -3.06
N SER A 161 -1.51 10.27 -2.08
CA SER A 161 -2.09 11.59 -2.26
C SER A 161 -1.37 12.70 -1.47
N GLY A 162 -0.23 12.39 -0.85
CA GLY A 162 0.50 13.34 -0.04
C GLY A 162 1.63 14.02 -0.81
N ILE A 163 1.58 15.34 -1.00
CA ILE A 163 2.71 16.14 -1.45
C ILE A 163 3.54 16.49 -0.23
N THR A 164 4.59 15.72 0.01
CA THR A 164 5.48 15.94 1.14
C THR A 164 6.58 16.91 0.76
N VAL A 165 6.80 17.92 1.57
CA VAL A 165 7.73 19.02 1.34
C VAL A 165 8.72 19.19 2.48
N ARG A 166 9.86 19.81 2.18
CA ARG A 166 10.89 20.22 3.13
C ARG A 166 10.45 21.49 3.86
N ARG A 167 9.75 21.34 5.01
CA ARG A 167 9.28 22.47 5.83
C ARG A 167 10.42 23.36 6.32
N ASP A 168 11.57 22.77 6.59
CA ASP A 168 12.78 23.50 6.95
C ASP A 168 13.21 24.47 5.85
N LEU A 169 13.14 24.07 4.58
CA LEU A 169 13.42 24.96 3.45
C LEU A 169 12.32 26.01 3.27
N MET A 170 11.04 25.64 3.45
CA MET A 170 9.93 26.60 3.44
C MET A 170 10.17 27.74 4.43
N LYS A 171 10.45 27.40 5.69
CA LYS A 171 10.73 28.37 6.75
C LYS A 171 11.98 29.19 6.47
N LYS A 172 13.06 28.54 6.03
CA LYS A 172 14.35 29.20 5.77
C LYS A 172 14.29 30.25 4.67
N TYR A 173 13.49 29.99 3.63
CA TYR A 173 13.39 30.84 2.46
C TYR A 173 12.09 31.65 2.36
N GLY A 174 11.19 31.56 3.37
CA GLY A 174 9.97 32.38 3.45
C GLY A 174 8.83 31.90 2.55
N PHE A 175 8.68 30.58 2.37
CA PHE A 175 7.62 29.93 1.57
C PHE A 175 6.60 29.22 2.45
N GLU A 176 6.17 29.85 3.55
CA GLU A 176 5.23 29.23 4.51
C GLU A 176 3.77 29.30 4.05
N ASP A 177 3.45 30.22 3.11
CA ASP A 177 2.14 30.24 2.45
C ASP A 177 2.06 29.05 1.47
N GLU A 178 1.11 28.16 1.74
CA GLU A 178 0.96 26.92 0.94
C GLU A 178 0.16 27.20 -0.34
N PRO A 179 0.52 26.53 -1.46
CA PRO A 179 -0.25 26.60 -2.69
C PRO A 179 -1.58 25.86 -2.56
N GLU A 180 -2.66 26.43 -3.10
CA GLU A 180 -4.00 25.83 -3.12
C GLU A 180 -4.34 25.22 -4.50
N THR A 181 -3.75 25.74 -5.57
CA THR A 181 -4.01 25.30 -6.94
C THR A 181 -2.76 24.70 -7.61
N MET A 182 -2.96 23.91 -8.67
CA MET A 182 -1.84 23.33 -9.46
C MET A 182 -0.96 24.39 -10.10
N GLU A 183 -1.51 25.54 -10.48
CA GLU A 183 -0.71 26.66 -11.02
C GLU A 183 0.15 27.30 -9.93
N GLU A 184 -0.45 27.57 -8.76
CA GLU A 184 0.28 28.08 -7.59
C GLU A 184 1.35 27.10 -7.13
N LEU A 185 1.04 25.79 -7.13
CA LEU A 185 2.01 24.76 -6.77
C LEU A 185 3.22 24.77 -7.72
N LYS A 186 3.00 24.91 -9.03
CA LYS A 186 4.07 25.01 -10.02
C LYS A 186 5.00 26.18 -9.72
N ASP A 187 4.42 27.37 -9.58
CA ASP A 187 5.17 28.59 -9.34
C ASP A 187 5.92 28.54 -8.00
N TRP A 188 5.26 28.01 -6.96
CA TRP A 188 5.82 27.82 -5.63
C TRP A 188 7.00 26.82 -5.65
N LEU A 189 6.87 25.69 -6.35
CA LEU A 189 7.92 24.68 -6.50
C LEU A 189 9.13 25.26 -7.23
N ILE A 190 8.91 26.02 -8.32
CA ILE A 190 9.99 26.68 -9.07
C ILE A 190 10.72 27.68 -8.18
N ALA A 191 9.98 28.54 -7.48
CA ALA A 191 10.56 29.58 -6.65
C ALA A 191 11.34 29.00 -5.46
N LEU A 192 10.77 28.03 -4.73
CA LEU A 192 11.43 27.41 -3.58
C LEU A 192 12.66 26.60 -4.02
N SER A 193 12.57 25.84 -5.12
CA SER A 193 13.71 25.10 -5.67
C SER A 193 14.88 26.02 -6.03
N ASN A 194 14.59 27.16 -6.67
CA ASN A 194 15.62 28.13 -7.05
C ASN A 194 16.23 28.81 -5.81
N ALA A 195 15.40 29.25 -4.83
CA ALA A 195 15.88 29.83 -3.59
C ALA A 195 16.74 28.85 -2.78
N ALA A 196 16.31 27.58 -2.69
CA ALA A 196 17.07 26.54 -2.02
C ALA A 196 18.39 26.23 -2.76
N THR A 197 18.38 26.16 -4.10
CA THR A 197 19.58 25.94 -4.91
C THR A 197 20.62 27.06 -4.68
N GLU A 198 20.19 28.32 -4.67
CA GLU A 198 21.07 29.46 -4.41
C GLU A 198 21.60 29.45 -2.97
N GLY A 199 20.73 29.19 -2.01
CA GLY A 199 21.07 29.27 -0.59
C GLY A 199 21.87 28.09 -0.05
N GLU A 200 21.68 26.89 -0.59
CA GLU A 200 22.45 25.68 -0.21
C GLU A 200 23.76 25.55 -1.02
N GLY A 201 23.87 26.24 -2.15
CA GLY A 201 25.07 26.18 -3.00
C GLY A 201 25.21 24.90 -3.82
N GLU A 202 24.15 24.10 -3.88
CA GLU A 202 24.03 22.90 -4.70
C GLU A 202 22.65 22.81 -5.34
N LYS A 203 22.52 22.01 -6.41
CA LYS A 203 21.23 21.87 -7.09
C LYS A 203 20.21 21.16 -6.22
N ILE A 204 19.13 21.86 -5.89
CA ILE A 204 17.94 21.33 -5.21
C ILE A 204 16.80 21.34 -6.24
N TYR A 205 16.26 20.17 -6.53
CA TYR A 205 15.18 20.00 -7.49
C TYR A 205 13.81 20.30 -6.85
N ALA A 206 12.84 20.68 -7.68
CA ALA A 206 11.48 20.95 -7.23
C ALA A 206 10.78 19.68 -6.73
N LEU A 207 10.89 18.61 -7.51
CA LEU A 207 10.18 17.37 -7.28
C LEU A 207 11.10 16.16 -7.52
N ASP A 208 11.03 15.16 -6.65
CA ASP A 208 11.66 13.86 -6.87
C ASP A 208 10.69 12.89 -7.54
N PHE A 209 11.05 12.41 -8.73
CA PHE A 209 10.28 11.43 -9.49
C PHE A 209 11.20 10.67 -10.46
N TYR A 210 10.71 9.68 -11.16
CA TYR A 210 11.49 8.84 -12.08
C TYR A 210 10.76 8.58 -13.40
N GLY A 211 11.49 7.98 -14.36
CA GLY A 211 11.07 7.85 -15.75
C GLY A 211 9.84 6.98 -16.04
N ASP A 212 9.39 6.15 -15.10
CA ASP A 212 8.12 5.43 -15.27
C ASP A 212 6.96 6.28 -14.74
N ILE A 213 6.51 7.23 -15.57
CA ILE A 213 5.50 8.21 -15.19
C ILE A 213 4.11 7.59 -15.15
N ILE A 214 3.82 6.75 -16.14
CA ILE A 214 2.48 6.19 -16.36
C ILE A 214 2.10 5.12 -15.33
N ASN A 215 3.05 4.29 -14.88
CA ASN A 215 2.80 3.26 -13.87
C ASN A 215 3.05 3.75 -12.43
N ASN A 216 3.51 4.98 -12.27
CA ASN A 216 3.79 5.54 -10.97
C ASN A 216 2.55 6.23 -10.39
N ALA A 217 1.83 5.53 -9.51
CA ALA A 217 0.65 6.07 -8.83
C ALA A 217 0.87 7.43 -8.14
N ARG A 218 2.11 7.76 -7.78
CA ARG A 218 2.45 9.06 -7.20
C ARG A 218 2.43 10.15 -8.25
N THR A 219 3.07 9.91 -9.40
CA THR A 219 3.08 10.88 -10.50
C THR A 219 1.70 11.02 -11.14
N THR A 220 0.98 9.91 -11.32
CA THR A 220 -0.38 9.92 -11.85
C THR A 220 -1.38 10.64 -10.93
N ALA A 221 -1.10 10.74 -9.62
CA ALA A 221 -1.92 11.53 -8.70
C ALA A 221 -2.02 13.01 -9.11
N PHE A 222 -0.99 13.58 -9.71
CA PHE A 222 -1.06 14.93 -10.27
C PHE A 222 -1.95 14.99 -11.51
N ALA A 223 -1.91 13.95 -12.37
CA ALA A 223 -2.73 13.91 -13.57
C ALA A 223 -4.23 13.92 -13.24
N VAL A 224 -4.63 13.31 -12.10
CA VAL A 224 -6.03 13.30 -11.63
C VAL A 224 -6.55 14.73 -11.42
N ALA A 225 -5.72 15.65 -10.92
CA ALA A 225 -6.13 17.04 -10.74
C ALA A 225 -6.50 17.73 -12.08
N PHE A 226 -5.94 17.28 -13.20
CA PHE A 226 -6.22 17.81 -14.53
C PHE A 226 -7.33 17.05 -15.28
N THR A 227 -7.46 15.75 -15.07
CA THR A 227 -8.36 14.89 -15.82
C THR A 227 -9.67 14.57 -15.09
N GLY A 228 -9.65 14.61 -13.75
CA GLY A 228 -10.79 14.21 -12.93
C GLY A 228 -11.04 12.70 -12.90
N GLN A 229 -10.12 11.87 -13.44
CA GLN A 229 -10.26 10.41 -13.44
C GLN A 229 -9.00 9.70 -12.97
N MET A 230 -9.15 8.47 -12.52
CA MET A 230 -8.05 7.58 -12.13
C MET A 230 -7.91 6.47 -13.15
N ASP A 231 -6.65 6.15 -13.52
CA ASP A 231 -6.29 4.98 -14.33
C ASP A 231 -7.29 4.75 -15.49
N TRP A 232 -8.16 3.75 -15.39
CA TRP A 232 -9.29 3.53 -16.28
C TRP A 232 -10.54 4.17 -15.70
N GLY A 233 -11.15 5.09 -16.45
CA GLY A 233 -12.30 5.84 -16.02
C GLY A 233 -13.25 6.17 -17.15
N TYR A 234 -14.18 7.07 -16.89
CA TYR A 234 -15.09 7.62 -17.88
C TYR A 234 -14.79 9.11 -18.04
N ASP A 235 -14.64 9.54 -19.30
CA ASP A 235 -14.53 10.95 -19.63
C ASP A 235 -15.86 11.70 -19.38
N GLU A 236 -15.87 13.02 -19.58
CA GLU A 236 -17.07 13.84 -19.40
C GLU A 236 -18.23 13.49 -20.36
N ASP A 237 -17.94 12.83 -21.48
CA ASP A 237 -18.90 12.37 -22.46
C ASP A 237 -19.39 10.93 -22.18
N GLY A 238 -18.85 10.28 -21.13
CA GLY A 238 -19.19 8.92 -20.72
C GLY A 238 -18.46 7.83 -21.51
N ASN A 239 -17.39 8.16 -22.25
CA ASN A 239 -16.57 7.17 -22.91
C ASN A 239 -15.59 6.56 -21.90
N PHE A 240 -15.44 5.24 -21.93
CA PHE A 240 -14.49 4.53 -21.09
C PHE A 240 -13.10 4.59 -21.70
N GLU A 241 -12.13 5.13 -20.95
CA GLU A 241 -10.77 5.30 -21.46
C GLU A 241 -9.72 5.23 -20.35
N TYR A 242 -8.46 5.17 -20.75
CA TYR A 242 -7.32 5.24 -19.85
C TYR A 242 -6.88 6.70 -19.65
N ILE A 243 -6.58 7.09 -18.41
CA ILE A 243 -6.27 8.48 -18.00
C ILE A 243 -5.30 9.21 -18.93
N CYS A 244 -4.28 8.53 -19.48
CA CYS A 244 -3.29 9.15 -20.37
C CYS A 244 -3.86 9.54 -21.74
N PHE A 245 -5.05 9.06 -22.09
CA PHE A 245 -5.72 9.36 -23.36
C PHE A 245 -6.87 10.35 -23.20
N ASP A 246 -7.18 10.74 -21.94
CA ASP A 246 -8.07 11.87 -21.67
C ASP A 246 -7.54 13.16 -22.31
N LYS A 247 -8.46 13.94 -22.90
CA LYS A 247 -8.12 15.19 -23.60
C LYS A 247 -7.44 16.23 -22.72
N ASN A 248 -7.63 16.17 -21.41
CA ASN A 248 -7.04 17.10 -20.44
C ASN A 248 -5.66 16.62 -19.93
N TYR A 249 -5.26 15.38 -20.23
CA TYR A 249 -3.98 14.86 -19.81
C TYR A 249 -2.78 15.69 -20.31
N ILE A 250 -2.94 16.32 -21.48
CA ILE A 250 -1.91 17.23 -22.02
C ILE A 250 -1.66 18.43 -21.09
N ASN A 251 -2.62 18.88 -20.29
CA ASN A 251 -2.44 19.96 -19.33
C ASN A 251 -1.49 19.52 -18.20
N PHE A 252 -1.61 18.28 -17.73
CA PHE A 252 -0.62 17.69 -16.83
C PHE A 252 0.76 17.62 -17.46
N LEU A 253 0.86 17.20 -18.73
CA LEU A 253 2.14 17.17 -19.44
C LEU A 253 2.76 18.58 -19.60
N ASN A 254 1.96 19.60 -19.88
CA ASN A 254 2.39 20.98 -19.92
C ASN A 254 2.91 21.45 -18.55
N TRP A 255 2.22 21.11 -17.47
CA TRP A 255 2.61 21.40 -16.10
C TRP A 255 3.99 20.79 -15.76
N MET A 256 4.19 19.52 -16.12
CA MET A 256 5.49 18.84 -15.94
C MET A 256 6.59 19.45 -16.82
N LYS A 257 6.25 19.81 -18.07
CA LYS A 257 7.16 20.44 -19.01
C LYS A 257 7.62 21.82 -18.52
N ASP A 258 6.71 22.62 -17.96
CA ASP A 258 7.05 23.93 -17.40
C ASP A 258 8.08 23.80 -16.27
N LEU A 259 7.95 22.80 -15.37
CA LEU A 259 8.96 22.50 -14.35
C LEU A 259 10.31 22.08 -14.97
N TYR A 260 10.26 21.28 -16.05
CA TYR A 260 11.44 20.84 -16.76
C TYR A 260 12.14 22.02 -17.45
N ASP A 261 11.42 22.85 -18.17
CA ASP A 261 11.93 24.03 -18.89
C ASP A 261 12.48 25.10 -17.92
N ALA A 262 11.90 25.21 -16.71
CA ALA A 262 12.43 26.02 -15.63
C ALA A 262 13.74 25.46 -15.04
N GLY A 263 14.18 24.28 -15.47
CA GLY A 263 15.39 23.61 -14.99
C GLY A 263 15.32 23.17 -13.53
N VAL A 264 14.13 22.99 -12.99
CA VAL A 264 13.93 22.57 -11.59
C VAL A 264 13.58 21.07 -11.44
N LEU A 265 13.44 20.36 -12.54
CA LEU A 265 13.43 18.89 -12.55
C LEU A 265 14.81 18.33 -12.89
N ASP A 266 15.06 17.09 -12.45
CA ASP A 266 16.28 16.39 -12.84
C ASP A 266 16.26 16.14 -14.35
N PRO A 267 17.24 16.64 -15.13
CA PRO A 267 17.26 16.40 -16.57
C PRO A 267 17.46 14.92 -16.94
N GLU A 268 17.95 14.12 -16.00
CA GLU A 268 18.16 12.68 -16.16
C GLU A 268 17.01 11.83 -15.55
N PHE A 269 15.84 12.43 -15.24
CA PHE A 269 14.73 11.72 -14.61
C PHE A 269 14.34 10.46 -15.37
N ALA A 270 14.39 10.51 -16.70
CA ALA A 270 14.06 9.38 -17.58
C ALA A 270 14.95 8.13 -17.36
N LEU A 271 16.15 8.31 -16.84
CA LEU A 271 17.11 7.24 -16.53
C LEU A 271 17.02 6.78 -15.07
N SER A 272 16.28 7.50 -14.24
CA SER A 272 16.11 7.15 -12.84
C SER A 272 15.11 6.01 -12.69
N ASN A 273 15.40 5.07 -11.80
CA ASN A 273 14.50 4.01 -11.40
C ASN A 273 14.00 4.18 -9.94
N SER A 274 14.17 5.36 -9.37
CA SER A 274 13.79 5.66 -7.99
C SER A 274 13.23 7.07 -7.87
N ASP A 275 12.04 7.18 -7.32
CA ASP A 275 11.33 8.43 -7.04
C ASP A 275 11.67 9.06 -5.69
N THR A 276 12.65 8.51 -4.98
CA THR A 276 13.05 8.99 -3.65
C THR A 276 14.54 9.26 -3.51
N SER A 277 15.32 9.13 -4.58
CA SER A 277 16.77 9.24 -4.52
C SER A 277 17.27 10.67 -4.25
N LYS A 278 16.61 11.68 -4.84
CA LYS A 278 16.93 13.07 -4.62
C LYS A 278 16.42 13.54 -3.25
N TRP A 279 15.21 13.14 -2.88
CA TRP A 279 14.65 13.39 -1.55
C TRP A 279 15.56 12.86 -0.45
N LYS A 280 15.93 11.58 -0.52
CA LYS A 280 16.85 10.94 0.43
C LYS A 280 18.22 11.59 0.45
N GLY A 281 18.66 12.11 -0.67
CA GLY A 281 19.91 12.85 -0.79
C GLY A 281 19.81 14.32 -0.34
N GLY A 282 18.64 14.78 0.12
CA GLY A 282 18.41 16.18 0.50
C GLY A 282 18.35 17.16 -0.68
N ARG A 283 18.26 16.65 -1.91
CA ARG A 283 18.35 17.41 -3.16
C ARG A 283 17.03 17.63 -3.88
N SER A 284 15.90 17.48 -3.17
CA SER A 284 14.59 17.93 -3.67
C SER A 284 13.80 18.63 -2.58
N VAL A 285 12.95 19.58 -2.96
CA VAL A 285 12.07 20.30 -2.04
C VAL A 285 10.80 19.54 -1.76
N ALA A 286 10.38 18.68 -2.71
CA ALA A 286 9.16 17.90 -2.58
C ALA A 286 9.29 16.49 -3.18
N TYR A 287 8.42 15.59 -2.73
CA TYR A 287 8.13 14.32 -3.37
C TYR A 287 6.70 13.89 -3.03
N LEU A 288 6.11 13.01 -3.86
CA LEU A 288 4.81 12.43 -3.54
C LEU A 288 4.98 11.13 -2.77
N THR A 289 4.16 10.98 -1.74
CA THR A 289 4.06 9.75 -0.96
C THR A 289 2.63 9.55 -0.47
N ALA A 290 2.37 8.44 0.21
CA ALA A 290 1.10 8.29 0.92
C ALA A 290 0.96 9.42 1.96
N TRP A 291 -0.23 10.01 2.02
CA TRP A 291 -0.51 11.16 2.89
C TRP A 291 -0.20 10.89 4.38
N TYR A 292 -0.17 9.63 4.79
CA TYR A 292 0.17 9.21 6.16
C TYR A 292 1.66 8.86 6.34
N ASN A 293 2.46 8.86 5.28
CA ASN A 293 3.88 8.46 5.36
C ASN A 293 4.84 9.62 5.62
N TRP A 294 4.43 10.87 5.45
CA TRP A 294 5.32 12.01 5.62
C TRP A 294 5.85 12.14 7.06
N ASN A 295 5.09 11.70 8.05
CA ASN A 295 5.58 11.66 9.43
C ASN A 295 6.61 10.53 9.65
N GLN A 296 6.66 9.53 8.78
CA GLN A 296 7.74 8.55 8.76
C GLN A 296 9.06 9.15 8.27
N SER A 297 9.06 10.39 7.81
CA SER A 297 10.30 11.14 7.67
C SER A 297 11.00 11.36 9.01
N ALA A 298 10.31 11.31 10.15
CA ALA A 298 10.96 11.10 11.45
C ALA A 298 11.66 9.72 11.51
N ASP A 299 11.09 8.67 10.92
CA ASP A 299 11.76 7.39 10.72
C ASP A 299 12.85 7.48 9.63
N LEU A 300 12.73 8.36 8.67
CA LEU A 300 13.81 8.66 7.71
C LEU A 300 15.01 9.29 8.41
N VAL A 301 14.78 10.18 9.37
CA VAL A 301 15.81 10.73 10.25
C VAL A 301 16.34 9.66 11.21
N THR A 302 15.48 8.86 11.84
CA THR A 302 15.88 7.80 12.79
C THR A 302 16.45 6.56 12.12
N ASN A 303 16.03 6.24 10.90
CA ASN A 303 16.57 5.15 10.09
C ASN A 303 17.76 5.57 9.22
N ARG A 304 18.35 6.75 9.46
CA ARG A 304 19.57 7.23 8.83
C ARG A 304 19.51 7.45 7.32
N ILE A 305 18.34 7.72 6.77
CA ILE A 305 18.21 8.01 5.33
C ILE A 305 18.77 9.42 5.04
N PHE A 306 18.73 10.32 6.04
CA PHE A 306 19.24 11.70 5.96
C PHE A 306 20.48 11.97 6.82
N ASP A 307 21.08 10.99 7.48
CA ASP A 307 22.27 11.13 8.36
C ASP A 307 23.44 11.89 7.73
N LYS A 308 23.50 11.91 6.41
CA LYS A 308 24.60 12.51 5.67
C LYS A 308 24.37 13.96 5.25
N VAL A 309 23.14 14.43 5.30
CA VAL A 309 22.77 15.70 4.66
C VAL A 309 22.30 16.76 5.65
N CYS A 310 21.40 16.45 6.60
CA CYS A 310 20.87 17.46 7.53
C CYS A 310 20.15 16.83 8.75
N PRO A 311 20.83 16.15 9.68
CA PRO A 311 20.19 15.34 10.72
C PRO A 311 19.38 16.15 11.74
N ASP A 312 19.79 17.37 12.07
CA ASP A 312 19.21 18.15 13.19
C ASP A 312 18.21 19.23 12.73
N THR A 313 18.08 19.49 11.44
CA THR A 313 17.25 20.59 10.90
C THR A 313 16.17 20.14 9.90
N TYR A 314 16.19 18.87 9.50
CA TYR A 314 15.22 18.35 8.55
C TYR A 314 13.81 18.31 9.15
N GLU A 315 12.87 18.96 8.49
CA GLU A 315 11.47 18.96 8.88
C GLU A 315 10.61 18.69 7.64
N ALA A 316 9.82 17.62 7.67
CA ALA A 316 8.86 17.33 6.63
C ALA A 316 7.49 17.88 6.98
N TRP A 317 6.73 18.20 5.95
CA TRP A 317 5.34 18.64 6.04
C TRP A 317 4.57 18.07 4.85
N CYS A 318 3.28 17.80 5.02
CA CYS A 318 2.41 17.43 3.91
C CYS A 318 1.49 18.60 3.58
N LEU A 319 1.51 19.03 2.33
CA LEU A 319 0.58 20.06 1.86
C LEU A 319 -0.85 19.54 1.91
N MET A 320 -1.83 20.44 2.02
CA MET A 320 -3.23 20.08 1.77
C MET A 320 -3.37 19.59 0.33
N PRO A 321 -4.36 18.76 0.02
CA PRO A 321 -4.66 18.39 -1.36
C PRO A 321 -4.86 19.65 -2.21
N VAL A 322 -4.12 19.70 -3.33
CA VAL A 322 -4.09 20.85 -4.23
C VAL A 322 -5.12 20.66 -5.33
N GLU A 323 -5.85 21.72 -5.68
CA GLU A 323 -6.90 21.71 -6.70
C GLU A 323 -6.33 21.94 -8.10
N GLY A 324 -6.82 21.19 -9.07
CA GLY A 324 -6.63 21.40 -10.50
C GLY A 324 -7.92 21.72 -11.22
N ASP A 325 -7.87 21.71 -12.56
CA ASP A 325 -9.02 22.10 -13.39
C ASP A 325 -10.23 21.16 -13.24
N ASN A 326 -9.99 19.86 -12.99
CA ASN A 326 -11.02 18.83 -12.96
C ASN A 326 -11.00 17.96 -11.70
N GLY A 327 -10.13 18.24 -10.74
CA GLY A 327 -10.03 17.45 -9.53
C GLY A 327 -8.97 17.96 -8.56
N ILE A 328 -8.59 17.11 -7.62
CA ILE A 328 -7.50 17.38 -6.67
C ILE A 328 -6.33 16.42 -6.91
N VAL A 329 -5.17 16.73 -6.36
CA VAL A 329 -4.04 15.77 -6.33
C VAL A 329 -4.42 14.60 -5.44
N ILE A 330 -4.83 13.51 -6.04
CA ILE A 330 -5.27 12.30 -5.35
C ILE A 330 -4.93 11.04 -6.16
N SER A 331 -4.55 9.99 -5.47
CA SER A 331 -4.51 8.63 -6.03
C SER A 331 -5.18 7.69 -5.04
N ALA A 332 -6.12 6.92 -5.50
CA ALA A 332 -6.73 5.87 -4.72
C ALA A 332 -6.02 4.53 -4.94
N ASN A 333 -6.30 3.59 -4.08
CA ASN A 333 -5.95 2.21 -4.35
C ASN A 333 -6.84 1.67 -5.48
N SER A 334 -6.22 0.87 -6.36
CA SER A 334 -6.96 0.12 -7.38
C SER A 334 -7.91 -0.94 -6.79
N SER A 335 -7.94 -1.08 -5.47
CA SER A 335 -8.75 -2.05 -4.75
C SER A 335 -8.80 -1.66 -3.27
N ASP A 336 -9.92 -1.85 -2.64
CA ASP A 336 -10.09 -1.84 -1.17
C ASP A 336 -9.54 -3.14 -0.51
N ILE A 337 -8.98 -4.02 -1.32
CA ILE A 337 -8.26 -5.22 -0.90
C ILE A 337 -6.74 -4.97 -0.96
N ASP A 338 -6.04 -5.25 0.13
CA ASP A 338 -4.58 -5.15 0.22
C ASP A 338 -3.89 -6.46 -0.23
N SER A 339 -4.38 -7.57 0.30
CA SER A 339 -3.95 -8.93 -0.05
C SER A 339 -5.08 -9.91 0.18
N CYS A 340 -4.92 -11.14 -0.29
CA CYS A 340 -5.89 -12.20 -0.07
C CYS A 340 -5.17 -13.49 0.33
N ILE A 341 -5.91 -14.40 0.95
CA ILE A 341 -5.47 -15.79 1.08
C ILE A 341 -6.47 -16.71 0.40
N ALA A 342 -6.00 -17.83 -0.11
CA ALA A 342 -6.82 -18.93 -0.60
C ALA A 342 -6.45 -20.23 0.11
N ILE A 343 -7.42 -21.10 0.33
CA ILE A 343 -7.26 -22.37 1.06
C ILE A 343 -7.37 -23.51 0.06
N SER A 344 -6.43 -24.46 0.10
CA SER A 344 -6.47 -25.66 -0.73
C SER A 344 -7.69 -26.51 -0.40
N ALA A 345 -8.40 -27.02 -1.41
CA ALA A 345 -9.61 -27.83 -1.22
C ALA A 345 -9.38 -29.10 -0.39
N ARG A 346 -8.17 -29.72 -0.46
CA ARG A 346 -7.82 -30.89 0.33
C ARG A 346 -7.91 -30.69 1.85
N VAL A 347 -7.82 -29.44 2.32
CA VAL A 347 -7.91 -29.12 3.75
C VAL A 347 -9.29 -29.46 4.30
N ALA A 348 -10.33 -29.38 3.47
CA ALA A 348 -11.70 -29.74 3.89
C ALA A 348 -11.89 -31.22 4.25
N GLU A 349 -10.92 -32.08 3.91
CA GLU A 349 -10.92 -33.49 4.33
C GLU A 349 -10.53 -33.67 5.82
N ASP A 350 -9.93 -32.64 6.43
CA ASP A 350 -9.54 -32.58 7.84
C ASP A 350 -10.24 -31.37 8.51
N GLU A 351 -11.40 -31.65 9.10
CA GLU A 351 -12.21 -30.61 9.77
C GLU A 351 -11.46 -29.90 10.91
N ALA A 352 -10.59 -30.62 11.64
CA ALA A 352 -9.82 -30.03 12.73
C ALA A 352 -8.77 -29.05 12.19
N LYS A 353 -8.10 -29.41 11.11
CA LYS A 353 -7.14 -28.54 10.42
C LYS A 353 -7.82 -27.32 9.82
N LEU A 354 -8.96 -27.51 9.15
CA LEU A 354 -9.74 -26.40 8.60
C LEU A 354 -10.19 -25.41 9.68
N ALA A 355 -10.69 -25.92 10.82
CA ALA A 355 -11.05 -25.08 11.95
C ALA A 355 -9.87 -24.28 12.50
N LYS A 356 -8.67 -24.89 12.58
CA LYS A 356 -7.44 -24.20 12.98
C LYS A 356 -7.02 -23.13 11.97
N ILE A 357 -7.15 -23.38 10.67
CA ILE A 357 -6.88 -22.38 9.62
C ILE A 357 -7.81 -21.17 9.80
N PHE A 358 -9.09 -21.36 9.99
CA PHE A 358 -10.00 -20.24 10.24
C PHE A 358 -9.67 -19.51 11.55
N GLN A 359 -9.35 -20.25 12.63
CA GLN A 359 -8.93 -19.66 13.90
C GLN A 359 -7.70 -18.75 13.72
N VAL A 360 -6.70 -19.19 12.97
CA VAL A 360 -5.45 -18.46 12.74
C VAL A 360 -5.66 -17.25 11.85
N PHE A 361 -6.24 -17.45 10.67
CA PHE A 361 -6.27 -16.41 9.64
C PHE A 361 -7.45 -15.45 9.75
N CYS A 362 -8.49 -15.79 10.53
CA CYS A 362 -9.65 -14.94 10.80
C CYS A 362 -9.68 -14.40 12.23
N ALA A 363 -8.57 -14.47 12.97
CA ALA A 363 -8.47 -13.98 14.34
C ALA A 363 -8.73 -12.47 14.44
N THR A 364 -9.33 -12.07 15.55
CA THR A 364 -9.69 -10.67 15.83
C THR A 364 -9.16 -10.19 17.18
N GLU A 365 -9.09 -8.87 17.37
CA GLU A 365 -8.73 -8.24 18.65
C GLU A 365 -9.73 -8.59 19.77
N GLU A 366 -11.02 -8.82 19.43
CA GLU A 366 -12.04 -9.17 20.40
C GLU A 366 -11.82 -10.57 20.97
N GLU A 367 -11.41 -11.52 20.11
CA GLU A 367 -11.12 -12.90 20.52
C GLU A 367 -9.76 -13.02 21.21
N TYR A 368 -8.78 -12.25 20.74
CA TYR A 368 -7.39 -12.27 21.20
C TYR A 368 -6.92 -10.86 21.58
N PRO A 369 -7.21 -10.38 22.80
CA PRO A 369 -6.80 -9.04 23.23
C PRO A 369 -5.29 -8.81 23.10
N GLY A 370 -4.90 -7.76 22.39
CA GLY A 370 -3.50 -7.46 22.04
C GLY A 370 -3.09 -7.95 20.66
N TYR A 371 -3.95 -8.66 19.91
CA TYR A 371 -3.68 -9.15 18.56
C TYR A 371 -3.23 -8.04 17.61
N ASN A 372 -3.95 -6.91 17.56
CA ASN A 372 -3.61 -5.79 16.70
C ASN A 372 -2.26 -5.16 17.07
N LEU A 373 -1.92 -5.13 18.37
CA LEU A 373 -0.65 -4.60 18.84
C LEU A 373 0.52 -5.49 18.36
N VAL A 374 0.39 -6.80 18.51
CA VAL A 374 1.41 -7.74 18.03
C VAL A 374 1.53 -7.66 16.52
N MET A 375 0.42 -7.56 15.79
CA MET A 375 0.41 -7.39 14.33
C MET A 375 1.08 -6.11 13.86
N SER A 376 1.03 -5.03 14.63
CA SER A 376 1.61 -3.73 14.26
C SER A 376 3.02 -3.49 14.81
N ASP A 377 3.30 -4.01 15.99
CA ASP A 377 4.47 -3.64 16.78
C ASP A 377 5.35 -4.83 17.20
N GLY A 378 4.84 -6.05 17.06
CA GLY A 378 5.55 -7.27 17.40
C GLY A 378 5.35 -7.70 18.85
N VAL A 379 6.25 -8.55 19.34
CA VAL A 379 6.17 -9.19 20.65
C VAL A 379 6.84 -8.32 21.71
N GLU A 380 6.14 -8.06 22.82
CA GLU A 380 6.70 -7.33 23.95
C GLU A 380 7.94 -8.03 24.53
N GLY A 381 8.94 -7.24 24.93
CA GLY A 381 10.20 -7.74 25.45
C GLY A 381 11.19 -8.19 24.37
N ILE A 382 10.75 -8.32 23.11
CA ILE A 382 11.58 -8.67 21.95
C ILE A 382 11.62 -7.48 20.97
N HIS A 383 10.47 -6.95 20.57
CA HIS A 383 10.35 -5.91 19.57
C HIS A 383 10.13 -4.52 20.17
N TYR A 384 9.57 -4.47 21.37
CA TYR A 384 9.36 -3.24 22.14
C TYR A 384 9.35 -3.53 23.64
N ALA A 385 9.49 -2.48 24.45
CA ALA A 385 9.21 -2.48 25.87
C ALA A 385 8.12 -1.47 26.19
N VAL A 386 7.27 -1.75 27.17
CA VAL A 386 6.29 -0.81 27.69
C VAL A 386 6.95 0.07 28.76
N LEU A 387 6.89 1.40 28.58
CA LEU A 387 7.41 2.37 29.53
C LEU A 387 6.43 2.62 30.70
N GLU A 388 6.91 3.30 31.76
CA GLU A 388 6.08 3.60 32.94
C GLU A 388 4.82 4.42 32.63
N ASP A 389 4.84 5.23 31.57
CA ASP A 389 3.70 6.01 31.08
C ASP A 389 2.76 5.22 30.14
N GLY A 390 3.02 3.93 29.94
CA GLY A 390 2.28 3.06 29.04
C GLY A 390 2.68 3.19 27.56
N SER A 391 3.67 4.01 27.25
CA SER A 391 4.20 4.15 25.91
C SER A 391 5.12 2.99 25.50
N LEU A 392 5.30 2.77 24.19
CA LEU A 392 6.14 1.69 23.67
C LEU A 392 7.53 2.24 23.32
N ASP A 393 8.57 1.72 23.98
CA ASP A 393 9.96 1.96 23.58
C ASP A 393 10.41 0.89 22.56
N LYS A 394 10.50 1.30 21.30
CA LYS A 394 11.00 0.46 20.21
C LYS A 394 12.51 0.60 19.98
N LYS A 395 13.17 1.46 20.74
CA LYS A 395 14.61 1.74 20.67
C LYS A 395 15.41 1.11 21.79
N GLY A 396 14.87 0.14 22.54
CA GLY A 396 15.50 -0.46 23.70
C GLY A 396 17.04 -0.49 23.65
N PRO A 397 17.74 -0.60 24.78
CA PRO A 397 19.18 -0.38 24.90
C PRO A 397 20.04 -1.20 23.93
N ASP A 398 19.49 -2.26 23.36
CA ASP A 398 20.19 -3.19 22.46
C ASP A 398 19.80 -3.01 20.97
N ASN A 399 19.14 -1.90 20.60
CA ASN A 399 18.66 -1.66 19.24
C ASN A 399 17.82 -2.82 18.69
N VAL A 400 16.91 -3.32 19.52
CA VAL A 400 16.04 -4.49 19.23
C VAL A 400 15.23 -4.29 17.94
N TYR A 401 14.95 -3.04 17.57
CA TYR A 401 14.33 -2.69 16.29
C TYR A 401 15.18 -3.10 15.07
N GLY A 402 16.51 -3.10 15.19
CA GLY A 402 17.41 -3.65 14.16
C GLY A 402 17.36 -5.18 14.10
N GLN A 403 17.17 -5.85 15.24
CA GLN A 403 16.99 -7.30 15.31
C GLN A 403 15.60 -7.72 14.82
N ALA A 404 14.54 -6.94 15.07
CA ALA A 404 13.21 -7.20 14.54
C ALA A 404 13.20 -7.24 13.01
N ARG A 405 14.05 -6.49 12.34
CA ARG A 405 14.24 -6.57 10.88
C ARG A 405 14.98 -7.84 10.44
N THR A 406 15.89 -8.36 11.25
CA THR A 406 16.65 -9.58 10.95
C THR A 406 15.95 -10.86 11.40
N GLU A 407 15.03 -10.78 12.39
CA GLU A 407 14.23 -11.92 12.88
C GLU A 407 12.87 -12.07 12.18
N GLY A 408 12.62 -11.30 11.13
CA GLY A 408 11.37 -11.37 10.40
C GLY A 408 10.38 -10.30 10.81
N TYR A 409 10.41 -9.25 10.03
CA TYR A 409 9.62 -8.05 10.21
C TYR A 409 8.12 -8.37 10.32
N VAL A 410 7.51 -7.76 11.32
CA VAL A 410 6.05 -7.77 11.57
C VAL A 410 5.22 -7.52 10.29
N GLY A 411 5.76 -6.75 9.33
CA GLY A 411 5.09 -6.43 8.07
C GLY A 411 4.80 -7.63 7.16
N ALA A 412 5.59 -8.70 7.18
CA ALA A 412 5.31 -9.89 6.38
C ALA A 412 4.07 -10.62 6.91
N TRP A 413 3.97 -10.78 8.24
CA TRP A 413 2.83 -11.40 8.90
C TRP A 413 1.53 -10.63 8.64
N ASN A 414 1.61 -9.30 8.60
CA ASN A 414 0.48 -8.43 8.25
C ASN A 414 -0.13 -8.71 6.88
N GLN A 415 0.54 -9.44 6.00
CA GLN A 415 0.05 -9.71 4.65
C GLN A 415 -0.82 -10.97 4.55
N ILE A 416 -0.65 -11.91 5.46
CA ILE A 416 -1.37 -13.20 5.45
C ILE A 416 -2.50 -13.28 6.46
N PHE A 417 -2.48 -12.45 7.52
CA PHE A 417 -3.55 -12.43 8.52
C PHE A 417 -4.62 -11.40 8.16
N LEU A 418 -5.89 -11.72 8.41
CA LEU A 418 -6.96 -10.73 8.37
C LEU A 418 -6.71 -9.70 9.48
N LYS A 419 -7.01 -8.46 9.17
CA LYS A 419 -6.74 -7.33 10.06
C LYS A 419 -7.95 -6.41 10.04
N THR A 420 -8.38 -5.95 11.21
CA THR A 420 -9.23 -4.78 11.31
C THR A 420 -8.46 -3.56 10.81
N ASP A 421 -9.15 -2.65 10.15
CA ASP A 421 -8.55 -1.41 9.65
C ASP A 421 -7.82 -0.68 10.77
N ALA A 422 -6.49 -0.72 10.72
CA ALA A 422 -5.68 0.11 11.59
C ALA A 422 -5.82 1.55 11.10
N ASP A 423 -6.37 2.41 11.95
CA ASP A 423 -6.31 3.85 11.72
C ASP A 423 -4.86 4.27 11.50
N GLN A 424 -4.53 4.69 10.27
CA GLN A 424 -3.16 5.07 9.90
C GLN A 424 -2.66 6.25 10.73
N ILE A 425 -3.53 7.14 11.17
CA ILE A 425 -3.16 8.25 12.06
C ILE A 425 -2.69 7.69 13.40
N THR A 426 -3.46 6.79 14.03
CA THR A 426 -3.08 6.15 15.27
C THR A 426 -1.80 5.33 15.12
N SER A 427 -1.70 4.52 14.06
CA SER A 427 -0.55 3.64 13.86
C SER A 427 0.74 4.36 13.47
N LYS A 428 0.65 5.50 12.77
CA LYS A 428 1.81 6.19 12.20
C LYS A 428 2.18 7.48 12.96
N PHE A 429 1.20 8.24 13.43
CA PHE A 429 1.40 9.56 14.04
C PHE A 429 1.31 9.56 15.57
N MET A 430 0.49 8.69 16.16
CA MET A 430 0.30 8.62 17.61
C MET A 430 1.18 7.57 18.28
N ARG A 431 2.31 7.25 17.66
CA ARG A 431 3.33 6.41 18.29
C ARG A 431 3.81 7.05 19.58
N SER A 432 4.25 6.24 20.53
CA SER A 432 4.60 6.70 21.87
C SER A 432 6.02 7.27 21.94
N GLY A 433 6.26 8.08 22.97
CA GLY A 433 7.58 8.64 23.27
C GLY A 433 8.11 9.58 22.19
N ALA A 434 9.40 9.54 21.94
CA ALA A 434 10.09 10.39 20.97
C ALA A 434 9.66 10.17 19.49
N GLN A 435 8.89 9.11 19.22
CA GLN A 435 8.39 8.80 17.88
C GLN A 435 6.98 9.35 17.63
N ARG A 436 6.32 9.89 18.65
CA ARG A 436 5.02 10.52 18.48
C ARG A 436 5.18 11.82 17.68
N ALA A 437 4.32 12.01 16.68
CA ALA A 437 4.22 13.27 15.98
C ALA A 437 3.75 14.39 16.93
N SER A 438 4.06 15.64 16.58
CA SER A 438 3.48 16.80 17.26
C SER A 438 1.97 16.81 17.10
N ASP A 439 1.26 17.47 18.01
CA ASP A 439 -0.20 17.63 17.90
C ASP A 439 -0.58 18.39 16.62
N GLU A 440 0.26 19.30 16.13
CA GLU A 440 0.12 19.98 14.84
C GLU A 440 0.15 18.97 13.68
N ASN A 441 1.13 18.07 13.67
CA ASN A 441 1.25 17.05 12.62
C ASN A 441 0.09 16.05 12.65
N ILE A 442 -0.37 15.67 13.84
CA ILE A 442 -1.54 14.79 14.00
C ILE A 442 -2.80 15.48 13.46
N GLN A 443 -2.99 16.76 13.79
CA GLN A 443 -4.14 17.51 13.27
C GLN A 443 -4.07 17.66 11.75
N ARG A 444 -2.90 17.99 11.22
CA ARG A 444 -2.67 18.06 9.77
C ARG A 444 -3.03 16.76 9.04
N ALA A 445 -2.62 15.63 9.58
CA ALA A 445 -2.96 14.33 9.01
C ALA A 445 -4.48 14.07 9.01
N ARG A 446 -5.18 14.48 10.08
CA ARG A 446 -6.64 14.38 10.15
C ARG A 446 -7.34 15.25 9.12
N ASP A 447 -6.86 16.48 8.95
CA ASP A 447 -7.41 17.43 7.99
C ASP A 447 -7.24 16.93 6.56
N ILE A 448 -6.05 16.45 6.19
CA ILE A 448 -5.79 15.84 4.87
C ILE A 448 -6.72 14.65 4.64
N ARG A 449 -6.80 13.73 5.61
CA ARG A 449 -7.67 12.56 5.51
C ARG A 449 -9.14 12.95 5.30
N ALA A 450 -9.61 13.95 6.04
CA ALA A 450 -10.99 14.42 5.94
C ALA A 450 -11.30 14.98 4.54
N VAL A 451 -10.39 15.78 3.97
CA VAL A 451 -10.54 16.33 2.62
C VAL A 451 -10.53 15.23 1.57
N LEU A 452 -9.57 14.29 1.62
CA LEU A 452 -9.49 13.19 0.67
C LEU A 452 -10.71 12.27 0.73
N ALA A 453 -11.20 11.94 1.94
CA ALA A 453 -12.39 11.12 2.12
C ALA A 453 -13.64 11.81 1.59
N ALA A 454 -13.83 13.10 1.93
CA ALA A 454 -14.97 13.87 1.45
C ALA A 454 -14.99 13.99 -0.08
N TYR A 455 -13.82 14.18 -0.69
CA TYR A 455 -13.71 14.25 -2.15
C TYR A 455 -14.10 12.92 -2.82
N LEU A 456 -13.63 11.78 -2.28
CA LEU A 456 -13.98 10.47 -2.81
C LEU A 456 -15.48 10.16 -2.63
N ASP A 457 -16.05 10.54 -1.49
CA ASP A 457 -17.49 10.36 -1.23
C ASP A 457 -18.36 11.21 -2.15
N GLU A 458 -17.93 12.45 -2.44
CA GLU A 458 -18.66 13.39 -3.32
C GLU A 458 -18.58 12.99 -4.77
N THR A 459 -17.39 12.60 -5.24
CA THR A 459 -17.15 12.34 -6.67
C THR A 459 -17.41 10.90 -7.06
N GLY A 460 -17.36 9.95 -6.12
CA GLY A 460 -17.35 8.53 -6.41
C GLY A 460 -16.11 8.08 -7.20
N LEU A 461 -15.05 8.90 -7.18
CA LEU A 461 -13.83 8.65 -7.94
C LEU A 461 -13.18 7.32 -7.55
N GLY A 462 -12.92 6.48 -8.52
CA GLY A 462 -12.35 5.16 -8.33
C GLY A 462 -11.88 4.52 -9.62
N PHE A 463 -11.47 3.27 -9.52
CA PHE A 463 -10.99 2.49 -10.67
C PHE A 463 -12.16 1.78 -11.34
N SER A 464 -12.53 2.22 -12.54
CA SER A 464 -13.69 1.68 -13.26
C SER A 464 -13.43 0.36 -13.99
N ASN A 465 -12.18 -0.13 -14.00
CA ASN A 465 -11.82 -1.44 -14.57
C ASN A 465 -11.73 -2.56 -13.52
N GLN A 466 -12.06 -2.29 -12.27
CA GLN A 466 -12.13 -3.34 -11.24
C GLN A 466 -13.14 -4.42 -11.68
N ASN A 467 -12.70 -5.67 -11.59
CA ASN A 467 -13.50 -6.84 -12.00
C ASN A 467 -13.77 -6.95 -13.52
N LYS A 468 -13.13 -6.14 -14.36
CA LYS A 468 -13.19 -6.27 -15.82
C LYS A 468 -12.02 -7.10 -16.32
N PHE A 469 -12.28 -7.96 -17.29
CA PHE A 469 -11.27 -8.82 -17.90
C PHE A 469 -11.13 -8.54 -19.40
N SER A 470 -9.89 -8.46 -19.86
CA SER A 470 -9.57 -8.35 -21.28
C SER A 470 -8.38 -9.25 -21.61
N ALA A 471 -8.55 -10.19 -22.53
CA ALA A 471 -7.46 -11.01 -23.02
C ALA A 471 -6.45 -10.17 -23.81
N THR A 472 -6.94 -9.22 -24.61
CA THR A 472 -6.10 -8.30 -25.39
C THR A 472 -5.29 -7.38 -24.48
N TYR A 473 -5.84 -6.96 -23.34
CA TYR A 473 -5.08 -6.21 -22.34
C TYR A 473 -3.85 -7.00 -21.89
N ASN A 474 -4.01 -8.26 -21.52
CA ASN A 474 -2.92 -9.10 -21.06
C ASN A 474 -1.84 -9.33 -22.14
N GLU A 475 -2.21 -9.31 -23.41
CA GLU A 475 -1.29 -9.52 -24.53
C GLU A 475 -0.57 -8.24 -24.99
N SER A 476 -1.27 -7.11 -25.03
CA SER A 476 -0.81 -5.90 -25.73
C SER A 476 -0.53 -4.70 -24.82
N TRP A 477 -1.11 -4.67 -23.60
CA TRP A 477 -1.10 -3.47 -22.74
C TRP A 477 0.32 -3.02 -22.37
N THR A 478 1.22 -3.95 -22.08
CA THR A 478 2.62 -3.63 -21.73
C THR A 478 3.32 -2.83 -22.82
N ASN A 479 3.05 -3.15 -24.09
CA ASN A 479 3.62 -2.42 -25.22
C ASN A 479 3.01 -1.03 -25.34
N ILE A 480 1.67 -0.91 -25.23
CA ILE A 480 0.96 0.37 -25.26
C ILE A 480 1.48 1.30 -24.15
N VAL A 481 1.63 0.80 -22.93
CA VAL A 481 2.15 1.55 -21.79
C VAL A 481 3.59 1.99 -22.02
N SER A 482 4.45 1.08 -22.51
CA SER A 482 5.86 1.40 -22.79
C SER A 482 6.00 2.52 -23.83
N ASP A 483 5.26 2.42 -24.94
CA ASP A 483 5.28 3.43 -26.00
C ASP A 483 4.68 4.75 -25.50
N THR A 484 3.61 4.70 -24.70
CA THR A 484 2.99 5.90 -24.11
C THR A 484 3.96 6.59 -23.16
N ASN A 485 4.61 5.85 -22.26
CA ASN A 485 5.58 6.44 -21.32
C ASN A 485 6.77 7.07 -22.04
N ALA A 486 7.25 6.44 -23.12
CA ALA A 486 8.31 7.01 -23.94
C ALA A 486 7.89 8.35 -24.61
N ASN A 487 6.64 8.46 -25.09
CA ASN A 487 6.13 9.72 -25.68
C ASN A 487 5.84 10.78 -24.61
N ILE A 488 5.35 10.41 -23.42
CA ILE A 488 5.24 11.32 -22.26
C ILE A 488 6.60 11.92 -21.94
N THR A 489 7.63 11.08 -21.81
CA THR A 489 9.00 11.52 -21.54
C THR A 489 9.51 12.50 -22.59
N LYS A 490 9.35 12.18 -23.87
CA LYS A 490 9.75 13.06 -24.99
C LYS A 490 9.01 14.41 -24.96
N TYR A 491 7.71 14.38 -24.62
CA TYR A 491 6.92 15.60 -24.52
C TYR A 491 7.43 16.51 -23.40
N ILE A 492 7.65 15.97 -22.21
CA ILE A 492 8.17 16.72 -21.06
C ILE A 492 9.56 17.31 -21.38
N MET A 493 10.41 16.55 -22.04
CA MET A 493 11.74 17.00 -22.48
C MET A 493 11.71 17.98 -23.67
N GLY A 494 10.53 18.20 -24.28
CA GLY A 494 10.38 19.09 -25.44
C GLY A 494 10.89 18.50 -26.76
N GLU A 495 11.05 17.19 -26.84
CA GLU A 495 11.49 16.47 -28.05
C GLU A 495 10.35 16.26 -29.05
N ILE A 496 9.11 16.27 -28.59
CA ILE A 496 7.90 16.24 -29.44
C ILE A 496 6.97 17.39 -29.08
N SER A 497 6.23 17.85 -30.07
CA SER A 497 5.22 18.91 -29.95
C SER A 497 3.87 18.37 -29.44
N ALA A 498 2.97 19.30 -29.08
CA ALA A 498 1.59 18.97 -28.73
C ALA A 498 0.84 18.26 -29.88
N ASP A 499 1.07 18.68 -31.14
CA ASP A 499 0.46 18.03 -32.31
C ASP A 499 0.96 16.60 -32.49
N GLU A 500 2.25 16.33 -32.24
CA GLU A 500 2.83 14.99 -32.31
C GLU A 500 2.33 14.11 -31.16
N TRP A 501 2.19 14.65 -29.94
CA TRP A 501 1.53 13.94 -28.84
C TRP A 501 0.08 13.58 -29.17
N ASN A 502 -0.71 14.53 -29.65
CA ASN A 502 -2.12 14.27 -30.00
C ASN A 502 -2.24 13.23 -31.14
N ALA A 503 -1.38 13.29 -32.15
CA ALA A 503 -1.33 12.30 -33.22
C ALA A 503 -0.95 10.91 -32.69
N PHE A 504 -0.04 10.82 -31.73
CA PHE A 504 0.29 9.57 -31.05
C PHE A 504 -0.94 9.02 -30.30
N VAL A 505 -1.61 9.83 -29.46
CA VAL A 505 -2.81 9.44 -28.72
C VAL A 505 -3.89 8.93 -29.68
N GLU A 506 -4.16 9.70 -30.76
CA GLU A 506 -5.14 9.29 -31.80
C GLU A 506 -4.76 7.94 -32.42
N SER A 507 -3.49 7.69 -32.67
CA SER A 507 -3.01 6.42 -33.23
C SER A 507 -3.23 5.23 -32.29
N VAL A 508 -3.05 5.43 -30.97
CA VAL A 508 -3.28 4.39 -29.95
C VAL A 508 -4.77 4.15 -29.79
N VAL A 509 -5.55 5.21 -29.56
CA VAL A 509 -7.00 5.12 -29.31
C VAL A 509 -7.74 4.49 -30.48
N ASN A 510 -7.34 4.78 -31.73
CA ASN A 510 -7.90 4.15 -32.93
C ASN A 510 -7.24 2.80 -33.27
N GLY A 511 -6.24 2.37 -32.53
CA GLY A 511 -5.54 1.11 -32.72
C GLY A 511 -6.41 -0.11 -32.41
N ALA A 512 -6.19 -1.21 -33.14
CA ALA A 512 -7.01 -2.42 -33.02
C ALA A 512 -6.98 -3.02 -31.62
N ASP A 513 -5.80 -3.02 -30.97
CA ASP A 513 -5.61 -3.60 -29.65
C ASP A 513 -6.35 -2.76 -28.58
N TYR A 514 -6.22 -1.43 -28.60
CA TYR A 514 -6.92 -0.57 -27.65
C TYR A 514 -8.45 -0.67 -27.80
N GLN A 515 -8.94 -0.66 -29.04
CA GLN A 515 -10.37 -0.84 -29.32
C GLN A 515 -10.89 -2.21 -28.88
N ALA A 516 -10.08 -3.27 -29.01
CA ALA A 516 -10.44 -4.59 -28.50
C ALA A 516 -10.51 -4.62 -26.97
N ILE A 517 -9.55 -3.97 -26.27
CA ILE A 517 -9.56 -3.84 -24.81
C ILE A 517 -10.84 -3.15 -24.35
N ILE A 518 -11.20 -2.01 -24.95
CA ILE A 518 -12.43 -1.29 -24.62
C ILE A 518 -13.68 -2.16 -24.83
N ALA A 519 -13.76 -2.87 -25.97
CA ALA A 519 -14.88 -3.74 -26.26
C ALA A 519 -14.99 -4.93 -25.29
N GLU A 520 -13.87 -5.51 -24.91
CA GLU A 520 -13.80 -6.62 -23.94
C GLU A 520 -14.20 -6.14 -22.52
N TYR A 521 -13.74 -4.97 -22.11
CA TYR A 521 -14.17 -4.37 -20.84
C TYR A 521 -15.65 -3.99 -20.81
N ALA A 522 -16.22 -3.59 -21.94
CA ALA A 522 -17.63 -3.29 -22.04
C ALA A 522 -18.53 -4.55 -22.01
N ALA A 523 -17.98 -5.72 -22.37
CA ALA A 523 -18.70 -6.98 -22.42
C ALA A 523 -18.78 -7.70 -21.05
N ASN A 524 -17.98 -7.27 -20.08
CA ASN A 524 -17.90 -7.78 -18.71
C ASN A 524 -18.50 -6.74 -17.75
#